data_a1b064181fbb30e16d5edce57b728e7e
#
_entry.id   a1b064181fbb30e16d5edce57b728e7e
#
_cell.length_a   1.000
_cell.length_b   1.000
_cell.length_c   1.000
_cell.angle_alpha   90.00
_cell.angle_beta   90.00
_cell.angle_gamma   90.00
#
_symmetry.space_group_name_H-M   'P 1'
#
loop_
_entity.id
_entity.type
_entity.pdbx_description
1 polymer ?
#
loop_
_entity_poly.entity_id
_entity_poly.type
_entity_poly.pdbx_seq_one_letter_code
_entity_poly.pdbx_strand_id
1 'polypeptide(L)'
;MIPSRHPCSVAVWLLLALMPLMLAPAPALAADAGEIDRDANAALTLLYQTTPAAVRLAPPAKAILVFPSIVKAGFIVGAQYGNGALRKGGKTVGYYNMTAGSYGLQAGAQSFSYAMFFMTDSAVAYLDKSHGWEIGVGPSVVIVTEGMGKSLTTTTAKDDVYGFIYGQKGLMAGLGLQGSKITEIEP
;
A
#
# COMPACT_ATOMS: atom_id res chain seq x y z
N MET A 1 20.14 34.80 63.53
CA MET A 1 19.28 33.71 63.02
C MET A 1 18.65 34.23 61.73
N ILE A 2 19.20 33.86 60.56
CA ILE A 2 18.78 34.36 59.23
C ILE A 2 18.25 33.13 58.49
N PRO A 3 17.01 33.11 57.96
CA PRO A 3 16.50 31.99 57.17
C PRO A 3 16.98 32.07 55.74
N SER A 4 17.62 31.03 55.26
CA SER A 4 18.06 30.83 53.87
C SER A 4 16.87 30.62 52.93
N ARG A 5 16.73 31.50 51.96
CA ARG A 5 15.78 31.36 50.83
C ARG A 5 16.39 30.45 49.76
N HIS A 6 15.73 29.36 49.46
CA HIS A 6 16.09 28.51 48.32
C HIS A 6 15.48 29.04 47.00
N PRO A 7 16.26 29.38 45.97
CA PRO A 7 15.76 29.72 44.63
C PRO A 7 15.80 28.48 43.72
N CYS A 8 14.87 27.55 43.89
CA CYS A 8 14.86 26.35 43.02
C CYS A 8 13.52 26.03 42.39
N SER A 9 12.53 26.91 42.46
CA SER A 9 11.19 26.58 41.95
C SER A 9 10.76 27.27 40.66
N VAL A 10 11.53 28.23 40.14
CA VAL A 10 11.13 29.01 38.95
C VAL A 10 11.64 28.39 37.64
N ALA A 11 12.72 27.59 37.68
CA ALA A 11 13.31 27.00 36.47
C ALA A 11 12.54 25.80 35.91
N VAL A 12 11.75 25.14 36.74
CA VAL A 12 11.00 23.92 36.32
C VAL A 12 9.72 24.28 35.54
N TRP A 13 9.10 25.39 35.81
CA TRP A 13 7.87 25.83 35.13
C TRP A 13 8.09 26.40 33.73
N LEU A 14 9.29 26.89 33.41
CA LEU A 14 9.64 27.40 32.08
C LEU A 14 9.90 26.32 31.04
N LEU A 15 10.25 25.08 31.45
CA LEU A 15 10.46 23.94 30.56
C LEU A 15 9.17 23.25 30.15
N LEU A 16 8.09 23.39 30.91
CA LEU A 16 6.78 22.80 30.57
C LEU A 16 5.92 23.66 29.64
N ALA A 17 6.27 24.92 29.44
CA ALA A 17 5.52 25.86 28.58
C ALA A 17 5.93 25.79 27.09
N LEU A 18 7.03 25.10 26.73
CA LEU A 18 7.53 25.04 25.35
C LEU A 18 7.09 23.78 24.58
N MET A 19 6.30 22.90 25.16
CA MET A 19 5.95 21.60 24.59
C MET A 19 4.67 21.52 23.72
N PRO A 20 3.79 22.52 23.60
CA PRO A 20 2.60 22.39 22.75
C PRO A 20 2.76 22.90 21.30
N LEU A 21 3.98 23.23 20.81
CA LEU A 21 4.11 23.88 19.49
C LEU A 21 4.49 22.91 18.33
N MET A 22 4.50 21.59 18.56
CA MET A 22 4.95 20.62 17.55
C MET A 22 3.85 19.68 17.02
N LEU A 23 2.58 19.92 17.32
CA LEU A 23 1.47 19.14 16.73
C LEU A 23 0.59 20.02 15.83
N ALA A 24 1.18 20.76 14.91
CA ALA A 24 0.43 21.19 13.75
C ALA A 24 0.22 19.94 12.87
N PRO A 25 -1.03 19.52 12.58
CA PRO A 25 -1.24 18.47 11.59
C PRO A 25 -0.65 18.98 10.28
N ALA A 26 0.38 18.30 9.77
CA ALA A 26 0.83 18.53 8.41
C ALA A 26 -0.39 18.35 7.50
N PRO A 27 -0.65 19.26 6.53
CA PRO A 27 -1.70 19.05 5.57
C PRO A 27 -1.40 17.70 4.90
N ALA A 28 -2.32 16.75 5.06
CA ALA A 28 -2.30 15.53 4.27
C ALA A 28 -2.52 16.01 2.83
N LEU A 29 -1.44 16.08 2.04
CA LEU A 29 -1.53 16.31 0.61
C LEU A 29 -2.32 15.11 0.05
N ALA A 30 -3.58 15.32 -0.25
CA ALA A 30 -4.34 14.38 -1.06
C ALA A 30 -3.53 14.20 -2.35
N ALA A 31 -3.20 12.96 -2.70
CA ALA A 31 -2.46 12.70 -3.92
C ALA A 31 -3.36 13.07 -5.10
N ASP A 32 -2.87 13.93 -6.00
CA ASP A 32 -3.58 14.33 -7.20
C ASP A 32 -3.80 13.11 -8.12
N ALA A 33 -4.99 12.99 -8.69
CA ALA A 33 -5.36 11.94 -9.65
C ALA A 33 -4.33 11.79 -10.77
N GLY A 34 -3.83 12.90 -11.31
CA GLY A 34 -2.81 12.90 -12.35
C GLY A 34 -1.45 12.37 -11.89
N GLU A 35 -1.10 12.57 -10.63
CA GLU A 35 0.10 11.99 -10.04
C GLU A 35 -0.04 10.48 -9.87
N ILE A 36 -1.16 10.01 -9.33
CA ILE A 36 -1.44 8.57 -9.17
C ILE A 36 -1.40 7.88 -10.53
N ASP A 37 -2.01 8.47 -11.56
CA ASP A 37 -2.05 7.92 -12.92
C ASP A 37 -0.67 7.80 -13.56
N ARG A 38 0.14 8.85 -13.47
CA ARG A 38 1.51 8.87 -13.98
C ARG A 38 2.35 7.78 -13.31
N ASP A 39 2.28 7.70 -12.00
CA ASP A 39 3.06 6.76 -11.20
C ASP A 39 2.58 5.31 -11.41
N ALA A 40 1.25 5.08 -11.56
CA ALA A 40 0.69 3.78 -11.91
C ALA A 40 1.15 3.31 -13.29
N ASN A 41 1.25 4.21 -14.29
CA ASN A 41 1.79 3.88 -15.59
C ASN A 41 3.27 3.49 -15.54
N ALA A 42 4.08 4.24 -14.78
CA ALA A 42 5.50 3.93 -14.59
C ALA A 42 5.68 2.57 -13.88
N ALA A 43 4.88 2.31 -12.85
CA ALA A 43 4.91 1.06 -12.10
C ALA A 43 4.51 -0.14 -12.98
N LEU A 44 3.45 -0.04 -13.80
CA LEU A 44 3.06 -1.10 -14.73
C LEU A 44 4.14 -1.35 -15.78
N THR A 45 4.77 -0.30 -16.30
CA THR A 45 5.89 -0.43 -17.25
C THR A 45 7.04 -1.24 -16.64
N LEU A 46 7.43 -0.91 -15.40
CA LEU A 46 8.45 -1.66 -14.67
C LEU A 46 8.05 -3.12 -14.48
N LEU A 47 6.79 -3.38 -14.09
CA LEU A 47 6.28 -4.75 -13.89
C LEU A 47 6.39 -5.57 -15.18
N TYR A 48 5.97 -5.01 -16.31
CA TYR A 48 6.01 -5.72 -17.59
C TYR A 48 7.44 -5.96 -18.08
N GLN A 49 8.36 -5.06 -17.79
CA GLN A 49 9.78 -5.24 -18.13
C GLN A 49 10.45 -6.32 -17.30
N THR A 50 10.03 -6.50 -16.04
CA THR A 50 10.71 -7.40 -15.09
C THR A 50 10.00 -8.73 -14.89
N THR A 51 8.71 -8.84 -15.25
CA THR A 51 7.86 -10.00 -14.90
C THR A 51 7.08 -10.52 -16.11
N PRO A 52 7.63 -11.48 -16.86
CA PRO A 52 6.95 -12.04 -18.04
C PRO A 52 5.56 -12.62 -17.77
N ALA A 53 5.30 -13.11 -16.54
CA ALA A 53 3.97 -13.60 -16.15
C ALA A 53 2.92 -12.48 -16.18
N ALA A 54 3.27 -11.28 -15.74
CA ALA A 54 2.36 -10.13 -15.77
C ALA A 54 2.01 -9.74 -17.22
N VAL A 55 2.97 -9.81 -18.13
CA VAL A 55 2.73 -9.56 -19.57
C VAL A 55 1.72 -10.56 -20.15
N ARG A 56 1.81 -11.83 -19.75
CA ARG A 56 0.87 -12.87 -20.24
C ARG A 56 -0.53 -12.73 -19.63
N LEU A 57 -0.63 -12.28 -18.40
CA LEU A 57 -1.91 -12.13 -17.70
C LEU A 57 -2.62 -10.80 -17.97
N ALA A 58 -1.93 -9.79 -18.49
CA ALA A 58 -2.52 -8.48 -18.76
C ALA A 58 -3.65 -8.51 -19.80
N PRO A 59 -3.51 -9.20 -20.98
CA PRO A 59 -4.56 -9.21 -21.99
C PRO A 59 -5.88 -9.84 -21.53
N PRO A 60 -5.92 -10.99 -20.78
CA PRO A 60 -7.18 -11.58 -20.32
C PRO A 60 -7.74 -10.88 -19.07
N ALA A 61 -6.97 -10.03 -18.37
CA ALA A 61 -7.44 -9.36 -17.16
C ALA A 61 -8.58 -8.38 -17.46
N LYS A 62 -9.65 -8.46 -16.68
CA LYS A 62 -10.83 -7.57 -16.74
C LYS A 62 -10.52 -6.18 -16.22
N ALA A 63 -9.66 -6.11 -15.19
CA ALA A 63 -9.14 -4.88 -14.61
C ALA A 63 -7.79 -5.13 -13.96
N ILE A 64 -7.01 -4.05 -13.76
CA ILE A 64 -5.72 -4.10 -13.05
C ILE A 64 -5.71 -2.95 -12.06
N LEU A 65 -5.65 -3.25 -10.75
CA LEU A 65 -5.47 -2.27 -9.68
C LEU A 65 -3.98 -2.17 -9.36
N VAL A 66 -3.42 -0.98 -9.50
CA VAL A 66 -1.98 -0.74 -9.34
C VAL A 66 -1.74 0.26 -8.24
N PHE A 67 -0.95 -0.15 -7.26
CA PHE A 67 -0.37 0.71 -6.23
C PHE A 67 1.10 0.94 -6.58
N PRO A 68 1.46 2.10 -7.12
CA PRO A 68 2.84 2.38 -7.59
C PRO A 68 3.85 2.41 -6.44
N SER A 69 3.41 2.81 -5.27
CA SER A 69 4.25 2.83 -4.07
C SER A 69 3.41 2.58 -2.83
N ILE A 70 3.67 1.46 -2.17
CA ILE A 70 3.19 1.18 -0.83
C ILE A 70 4.36 1.36 0.12
N VAL A 71 4.22 2.28 1.06
CA VAL A 71 5.20 2.48 2.13
C VAL A 71 4.80 1.64 3.32
N LYS A 72 5.73 0.84 3.82
CA LYS A 72 5.62 0.07 5.05
C LYS A 72 6.68 0.53 6.02
N ALA A 73 6.27 0.89 7.23
CA ALA A 73 7.18 1.25 8.31
C ALA A 73 6.69 0.70 9.64
N GLY A 74 7.61 0.35 10.55
CA GLY A 74 7.25 -0.12 11.89
C GLY A 74 8.41 -0.62 12.71
N PHE A 75 8.11 -0.74 14.01
CA PHE A 75 8.93 -1.41 15.01
C PHE A 75 7.97 -2.14 15.96
N ILE A 76 7.96 -3.49 15.93
CA ILE A 76 6.98 -4.35 16.63
C ILE A 76 5.55 -4.19 16.07
N VAL A 77 5.06 -2.96 15.95
CA VAL A 77 3.81 -2.61 15.24
C VAL A 77 4.20 -1.86 13.98
N GLY A 78 3.64 -2.26 12.84
CA GLY A 78 3.89 -1.62 11.55
C GLY A 78 2.60 -1.20 10.88
N ALA A 79 2.71 -0.18 10.05
CA ALA A 79 1.64 0.28 9.18
C ALA A 79 2.10 0.29 7.72
N GLN A 80 1.13 0.10 6.82
CA GLN A 80 1.33 0.24 5.37
C GLN A 80 0.31 1.22 4.83
N TYR A 81 0.73 1.99 3.83
CA TYR A 81 -0.11 2.97 3.16
C TYR A 81 0.34 3.14 1.71
N GLY A 82 -0.61 3.22 0.80
CA GLY A 82 -0.35 3.55 -0.60
C GLY A 82 -1.62 3.87 -1.36
N ASN A 83 -1.54 4.77 -2.33
CA ASN A 83 -2.61 5.09 -3.27
C ASN A 83 -2.38 4.37 -4.58
N GLY A 84 -3.47 4.02 -5.27
CA GLY A 84 -3.43 3.29 -6.52
C GLY A 84 -4.58 3.62 -7.46
N ALA A 85 -4.43 3.19 -8.71
CA ALA A 85 -5.41 3.39 -9.77
C ALA A 85 -5.93 2.04 -10.31
N LEU A 86 -7.25 1.93 -10.46
CA LEU A 86 -7.90 0.82 -11.14
C LEU A 86 -7.95 1.11 -12.63
N ARG A 87 -7.32 0.24 -13.41
CA ARG A 87 -7.22 0.34 -14.87
C ARG A 87 -8.14 -0.67 -15.55
N LYS A 88 -8.98 -0.21 -16.46
CA LYS A 88 -9.88 -1.04 -17.27
C LYS A 88 -9.72 -0.65 -18.74
N GLY A 89 -9.32 -1.58 -19.60
CA GLY A 89 -9.06 -1.26 -21.01
C GLY A 89 -8.01 -0.14 -21.22
N GLY A 90 -7.01 -0.06 -20.34
CA GLY A 90 -5.95 0.96 -20.40
C GLY A 90 -6.32 2.33 -19.83
N LYS A 91 -7.58 2.54 -19.40
CA LYS A 91 -8.05 3.79 -18.80
C LYS A 91 -8.23 3.64 -17.28
N THR A 92 -7.98 4.69 -16.53
CA THR A 92 -8.31 4.74 -15.10
C THR A 92 -9.83 4.90 -14.94
N VAL A 93 -10.42 4.06 -14.09
CA VAL A 93 -11.87 4.05 -13.79
C VAL A 93 -12.16 4.27 -12.31
N GLY A 94 -11.16 4.31 -11.45
CA GLY A 94 -11.30 4.59 -10.03
C GLY A 94 -9.95 4.66 -9.32
N TYR A 95 -9.93 5.25 -8.15
CA TYR A 95 -8.74 5.38 -7.31
C TYR A 95 -8.98 4.70 -5.97
N TYR A 96 -7.95 4.10 -5.43
CA TYR A 96 -8.03 3.28 -4.22
C TYR A 96 -6.87 3.55 -3.31
N ASN A 97 -7.12 3.47 -2.01
CA ASN A 97 -6.11 3.50 -0.97
C ASN A 97 -5.95 2.11 -0.37
N MET A 98 -4.71 1.69 -0.16
CA MET A 98 -4.41 0.48 0.61
C MET A 98 -3.85 0.88 1.96
N THR A 99 -4.47 0.35 3.02
CA THR A 99 -3.99 0.43 4.39
C THR A 99 -3.85 -0.97 4.98
N ALA A 100 -2.80 -1.18 5.77
CA ALA A 100 -2.66 -2.43 6.52
C ALA A 100 -1.93 -2.17 7.82
N GLY A 101 -2.29 -2.95 8.84
CA GLY A 101 -1.57 -3.06 10.09
C GLY A 101 -0.82 -4.38 10.18
N SER A 102 0.36 -4.37 10.75
CA SER A 102 1.12 -5.58 11.07
C SER A 102 1.62 -5.55 12.50
N TYR A 103 1.64 -6.72 13.14
CA TYR A 103 2.21 -6.92 14.48
C TYR A 103 3.25 -8.03 14.41
N GLY A 104 4.43 -7.79 14.97
CA GLY A 104 5.51 -8.78 15.03
C GLY A 104 6.88 -8.14 15.18
N LEU A 105 7.93 -8.96 15.28
CA LEU A 105 9.32 -8.52 15.33
C LEU A 105 9.75 -8.01 13.94
N GLN A 106 9.42 -6.76 13.64
CA GLN A 106 9.80 -6.07 12.41
C GLN A 106 10.38 -4.72 12.81
N ALA A 107 11.50 -4.36 12.20
CA ALA A 107 12.10 -3.03 12.35
C ALA A 107 12.54 -2.53 10.99
N GLY A 108 12.17 -1.31 10.65
CA GLY A 108 12.62 -0.68 9.43
C GLY A 108 11.51 0.01 8.64
N ALA A 109 11.91 0.47 7.45
CA ALA A 109 11.01 1.02 6.46
C ALA A 109 11.35 0.47 5.09
N GLN A 110 10.33 0.17 4.30
CA GLN A 110 10.47 -0.23 2.91
C GLN A 110 9.34 0.35 2.08
N SER A 111 9.58 0.46 0.77
CA SER A 111 8.54 0.71 -0.20
C SER A 111 8.55 -0.38 -1.27
N PHE A 112 7.39 -0.65 -1.84
CA PHE A 112 7.22 -1.61 -2.93
C PHE A 112 6.01 -1.24 -3.77
N SER A 113 5.98 -1.74 -5.00
CA SER A 113 4.81 -1.64 -5.86
C SER A 113 3.98 -2.92 -5.76
N TYR A 114 2.67 -2.78 -5.89
CA TYR A 114 1.74 -3.92 -5.87
C TYR A 114 0.72 -3.78 -7.00
N ALA A 115 0.51 -4.84 -7.75
CA ALA A 115 -0.49 -4.88 -8.81
C ALA A 115 -1.39 -6.10 -8.65
N MET A 116 -2.70 -5.90 -8.73
CA MET A 116 -3.73 -6.95 -8.67
C MET A 116 -4.40 -7.05 -10.04
N PHE A 117 -4.31 -8.22 -10.65
CA PHE A 117 -4.91 -8.56 -11.94
C PHE A 117 -6.21 -9.31 -11.69
N PHE A 118 -7.34 -8.68 -11.94
CA PHE A 118 -8.67 -9.26 -11.80
C PHE A 118 -9.01 -10.03 -13.06
N MET A 119 -9.12 -11.35 -12.97
CA MET A 119 -9.32 -12.23 -14.11
C MET A 119 -10.80 -12.44 -14.43
N THR A 120 -11.69 -12.19 -13.45
CA THR A 120 -13.14 -12.41 -13.57
C THR A 120 -13.93 -11.13 -13.31
N ASP A 121 -15.09 -11.01 -13.97
CA ASP A 121 -16.00 -9.88 -13.74
C ASP A 121 -16.58 -9.89 -12.32
N SER A 122 -16.72 -11.09 -11.72
CA SER A 122 -17.18 -11.24 -10.32
C SER A 122 -16.19 -10.64 -9.33
N ALA A 123 -14.88 -10.80 -9.56
CA ALA A 123 -13.85 -10.21 -8.71
C ALA A 123 -13.82 -8.67 -8.82
N VAL A 124 -14.00 -8.12 -10.02
CA VAL A 124 -14.15 -6.67 -10.21
C VAL A 124 -15.42 -6.17 -9.52
N ALA A 125 -16.56 -6.84 -9.73
CA ALA A 125 -17.82 -6.46 -9.11
C ALA A 125 -17.79 -6.53 -7.57
N TYR A 126 -16.96 -7.40 -7.01
CA TYR A 126 -16.75 -7.46 -5.56
C TYR A 126 -16.05 -6.19 -5.05
N LEU A 127 -15.01 -5.72 -5.76
CA LEU A 127 -14.32 -4.47 -5.44
C LEU A 127 -15.29 -3.27 -5.46
N ASP A 128 -16.11 -3.17 -6.49
CA ASP A 128 -17.09 -2.08 -6.68
C ASP A 128 -18.18 -2.11 -5.58
N LYS A 129 -18.76 -3.28 -5.27
CA LYS A 129 -19.87 -3.44 -4.31
C LYS A 129 -19.46 -3.28 -2.85
N SER A 130 -18.26 -3.67 -2.49
CA SER A 130 -17.76 -3.60 -1.12
C SER A 130 -17.16 -2.23 -0.76
N HIS A 131 -17.20 -1.27 -1.69
CA HIS A 131 -16.48 0.02 -1.56
C HIS A 131 -15.01 -0.18 -1.17
N GLY A 132 -14.44 -1.28 -1.66
CA GLY A 132 -13.07 -1.67 -1.40
C GLY A 132 -12.89 -3.19 -1.26
N TRP A 133 -11.75 -3.59 -0.76
CA TRP A 133 -11.38 -4.99 -0.60
C TRP A 133 -10.64 -5.21 0.69
N GLU A 134 -11.05 -6.21 1.46
CA GLU A 134 -10.29 -6.70 2.60
C GLU A 134 -9.60 -8.01 2.18
N ILE A 135 -8.27 -8.03 2.20
CA ILE A 135 -7.52 -9.23 1.83
C ILE A 135 -7.73 -10.32 2.87
N GLY A 136 -8.18 -11.49 2.42
CA GLY A 136 -8.60 -12.60 3.27
C GLY A 136 -10.11 -12.75 3.43
N VAL A 137 -10.90 -11.79 2.91
CA VAL A 137 -12.35 -11.86 2.82
C VAL A 137 -12.75 -11.61 1.36
N GLY A 138 -13.53 -12.48 0.75
CA GLY A 138 -13.93 -12.37 -0.66
C GLY A 138 -13.13 -13.27 -1.60
N PRO A 139 -13.00 -12.92 -2.90
CA PRO A 139 -12.27 -13.71 -3.89
C PRO A 139 -10.81 -13.94 -3.50
N SER A 140 -10.27 -15.11 -3.83
CA SER A 140 -8.90 -15.47 -3.50
C SER A 140 -7.88 -14.63 -4.28
N VAL A 141 -6.85 -14.16 -3.60
CA VAL A 141 -5.72 -13.47 -4.22
C VAL A 141 -4.49 -14.37 -4.15
N VAL A 142 -3.98 -14.75 -5.30
CA VAL A 142 -2.75 -15.53 -5.42
C VAL A 142 -1.57 -14.61 -5.70
N ILE A 143 -0.61 -14.55 -4.77
CA ILE A 143 0.63 -13.79 -4.96
C ILE A 143 1.56 -14.57 -5.87
N VAL A 144 1.88 -14.00 -7.02
CA VAL A 144 2.75 -14.61 -8.02
C VAL A 144 4.20 -14.44 -7.60
N THR A 145 4.84 -15.56 -7.25
CA THR A 145 6.29 -15.62 -7.02
C THR A 145 7.03 -15.89 -8.33
N GLU A 146 8.35 -15.67 -8.36
CA GLU A 146 9.17 -15.93 -9.55
C GLU A 146 9.04 -17.38 -10.05
N GLY A 147 9.00 -18.35 -9.11
CA GLY A 147 8.82 -19.77 -9.44
C GLY A 147 7.47 -20.06 -10.08
N MET A 148 6.38 -19.54 -9.52
CA MET A 148 5.04 -19.67 -10.09
C MET A 148 4.92 -18.94 -11.42
N GLY A 149 5.53 -17.78 -11.56
CA GLY A 149 5.48 -16.99 -12.79
C GLY A 149 6.02 -17.70 -14.02
N LYS A 150 6.95 -18.65 -13.85
CA LYS A 150 7.49 -19.47 -14.96
C LYS A 150 6.47 -20.44 -15.55
N SER A 151 5.59 -21.00 -14.71
CA SER A 151 4.55 -21.96 -15.10
C SER A 151 3.18 -21.35 -15.39
N LEU A 152 2.99 -20.06 -15.03
CA LEU A 152 1.72 -19.38 -15.17
C LEU A 152 1.50 -18.96 -16.64
N THR A 153 0.42 -19.49 -17.24
CA THR A 153 -0.02 -19.17 -18.60
C THR A 153 -1.49 -18.78 -18.59
N THR A 154 -2.01 -18.27 -19.68
CA THR A 154 -3.45 -17.94 -19.82
C THR A 154 -4.37 -19.15 -19.62
N THR A 155 -3.87 -20.35 -19.87
CA THR A 155 -4.63 -21.62 -19.71
C THR A 155 -4.53 -22.20 -18.31
N THR A 156 -3.45 -21.91 -17.57
CA THR A 156 -3.25 -22.37 -16.19
C THR A 156 -3.70 -21.39 -15.12
N ALA A 157 -3.94 -20.13 -15.51
CA ALA A 157 -4.47 -19.08 -14.62
C ALA A 157 -5.97 -19.32 -14.39
N LYS A 158 -6.32 -19.92 -13.24
CA LYS A 158 -7.71 -20.28 -12.86
C LYS A 158 -8.25 -19.50 -11.67
N ASP A 159 -7.40 -18.75 -10.99
CA ASP A 159 -7.79 -17.95 -9.84
C ASP A 159 -8.41 -16.61 -10.25
N ASP A 160 -9.24 -16.05 -9.38
CA ASP A 160 -9.96 -14.82 -9.65
C ASP A 160 -9.05 -13.58 -9.69
N VAL A 161 -8.00 -13.56 -8.85
CA VAL A 161 -7.07 -12.44 -8.76
C VAL A 161 -5.62 -12.90 -8.59
N TYR A 162 -4.73 -12.32 -9.39
CA TYR A 162 -3.28 -12.51 -9.27
C TYR A 162 -2.61 -11.23 -8.79
N GLY A 163 -1.84 -11.33 -7.69
CA GLY A 163 -1.08 -10.24 -7.11
C GLY A 163 0.41 -10.31 -7.46
N PHE A 164 1.00 -9.19 -7.83
CA PHE A 164 2.43 -9.03 -8.08
C PHE A 164 3.01 -8.00 -7.14
N ILE A 165 4.04 -8.37 -6.37
CA ILE A 165 4.82 -7.48 -5.52
C ILE A 165 6.19 -7.31 -6.17
N TYR A 166 6.59 -6.06 -6.43
CA TYR A 166 7.82 -5.76 -7.16
C TYR A 166 8.39 -4.39 -6.79
N GLY A 167 9.57 -4.05 -7.33
CA GLY A 167 10.18 -2.73 -7.13
C GLY A 167 10.53 -2.42 -5.68
N GLN A 168 10.87 -3.42 -4.89
CA GLN A 168 11.15 -3.28 -3.46
C GLN A 168 12.40 -2.43 -3.21
N LYS A 169 12.29 -1.47 -2.28
CA LYS A 169 13.37 -0.59 -1.82
C LYS A 169 13.33 -0.49 -0.30
N GLY A 170 14.51 -0.38 0.33
CA GLY A 170 14.62 -0.29 1.79
C GLY A 170 14.94 -1.62 2.46
N LEU A 171 15.08 -1.58 3.78
CA LEU A 171 15.45 -2.73 4.60
C LEU A 171 14.32 -3.06 5.56
N MET A 172 13.56 -4.11 5.26
CA MET A 172 12.61 -4.71 6.19
C MET A 172 12.57 -6.23 5.94
N ALA A 173 12.67 -7.02 6.98
CA ALA A 173 12.46 -8.45 6.91
C ALA A 173 10.97 -8.76 7.12
N GLY A 174 10.37 -9.52 6.20
CA GLY A 174 9.00 -10.04 6.29
C GLY A 174 7.99 -9.24 5.45
N LEU A 175 7.46 -9.87 4.41
CA LEU A 175 6.32 -9.42 3.62
C LEU A 175 5.09 -10.20 4.09
N GLY A 176 4.35 -9.64 5.03
CA GLY A 176 3.03 -10.12 5.41
C GLY A 176 1.98 -9.12 4.93
N LEU A 177 1.12 -9.50 3.99
CA LEU A 177 -0.10 -8.75 3.65
C LEU A 177 -1.24 -9.16 4.60
N GLN A 178 -0.98 -9.27 5.90
CA GLN A 178 -1.99 -9.62 6.88
C GLN A 178 -2.84 -8.40 7.19
N GLY A 179 -4.15 -8.52 6.98
CA GLY A 179 -5.13 -7.50 7.35
C GLY A 179 -5.11 -6.24 6.50
N SER A 180 -4.80 -6.34 5.20
CA SER A 180 -4.86 -5.19 4.30
C SER A 180 -6.29 -4.88 3.90
N LYS A 181 -6.65 -3.60 4.00
CA LYS A 181 -7.90 -3.05 3.49
C LYS A 181 -7.62 -2.12 2.32
N ILE A 182 -8.34 -2.34 1.24
CA ILE A 182 -8.36 -1.46 0.06
C ILE A 182 -9.69 -0.69 0.11
N THR A 183 -9.65 0.62 -0.04
CA THR A 183 -10.84 1.49 0.02
C THR A 183 -10.83 2.43 -1.16
N GLU A 184 -11.97 2.64 -1.80
CA GLU A 184 -12.13 3.62 -2.86
C GLU A 184 -11.95 5.04 -2.32
N ILE A 185 -11.29 5.89 -3.09
CA ILE A 185 -11.01 7.29 -2.75
C ILE A 185 -11.35 8.20 -3.92
N GLU A 186 -11.66 9.44 -3.62
CA GLU A 186 -11.72 10.57 -4.55
C GLU A 186 -10.46 11.44 -4.32
N PRO A 187 -9.45 11.41 -5.22
CA PRO A 187 -8.22 12.18 -5.08
C PRO A 187 -8.39 13.64 -5.48
#